data_76327873e114680e60357b99923c51e2
#
_entry.id   76327873e114680e60357b99923c51e2
#
_cell.length_a   1.000
_cell.length_b   1.000
_cell.length_c   1.000
_cell.angle_alpha   90.00
_cell.angle_beta   90.00
_cell.angle_gamma   90.00
#
_symmetry.space_group_name_H-M   'P 1'
#
loop_
_entity.id
_entity.type
_entity.pdbx_description
1 polymer ?
#
loop_
_entity_poly.entity_id
_entity_poly.type
_entity_poly.pdbx_seq_one_letter_code
_entity_poly.pdbx_strand_id
1 'polypeptide(L)'
;NPDGSVDMKNMALLMEAAGDTPVTFHRAFDHTSDPFKALEDIISLGCARILTSGCRPTALEGAGLLAELVTKAGERIIIMPGCGVRENNIAEIARLSGAREFHFSARESAGSNMIFRNPEVTMGSEGDPYAIDVTTARRVAATIAPLK
;
A
#
# COMPACT_ATOMS: atom_id res chain seq x y z
N ASN A 1 -14.76 -1.31 12.07
CA ASN A 1 -15.59 -1.75 13.18
C ASN A 1 -14.96 -2.94 13.92
N PRO A 2 -15.35 -3.23 15.18
CA PRO A 2 -14.80 -4.33 15.96
C PRO A 2 -15.02 -5.72 15.35
N ASP A 3 -16.01 -5.89 14.49
CA ASP A 3 -16.31 -7.12 13.75
C ASP A 3 -15.50 -7.28 12.45
N GLY A 4 -14.62 -6.33 12.15
CA GLY A 4 -13.84 -6.30 10.91
C GLY A 4 -14.61 -5.79 9.69
N SER A 5 -15.81 -5.25 9.85
CA SER A 5 -16.53 -4.59 8.76
C SER A 5 -16.03 -3.15 8.54
N VAL A 6 -16.27 -2.59 7.35
CA VAL A 6 -16.00 -1.19 7.07
C VAL A 6 -16.94 -0.29 7.88
N ASP A 7 -16.39 0.74 8.53
CA ASP A 7 -17.19 1.76 9.22
C ASP A 7 -17.82 2.71 8.19
N MET A 8 -18.92 2.29 7.62
CA MET A 8 -19.64 3.02 6.56
C MET A 8 -20.05 4.43 7.00
N LYS A 9 -20.43 4.58 8.29
CA LYS A 9 -20.90 5.87 8.82
C LYS A 9 -19.78 6.91 8.85
N ASN A 10 -18.64 6.56 9.46
CA ASN A 10 -17.52 7.49 9.57
C ASN A 10 -16.84 7.69 8.21
N MET A 11 -16.76 6.64 7.37
CA MET A 11 -16.26 6.78 6.01
C MET A 11 -17.10 7.72 5.15
N ALA A 12 -18.45 7.68 5.26
CA ALA A 12 -19.30 8.62 4.55
C ALA A 12 -19.02 10.09 4.94
N LEU A 13 -18.80 10.37 6.21
CA LEU A 13 -18.39 11.71 6.67
C LEU A 13 -17.04 12.15 6.11
N LEU A 14 -16.07 11.22 6.04
CA LEU A 14 -14.76 11.51 5.44
C LEU A 14 -14.87 11.76 3.94
N MET A 15 -15.70 10.99 3.23
CA MET A 15 -15.95 11.19 1.81
C MET A 15 -16.63 12.53 1.52
N GLU A 16 -17.61 12.91 2.34
CA GLU A 16 -18.25 14.24 2.28
C GLU A 16 -17.22 15.36 2.46
N ALA A 17 -16.34 15.23 3.47
CA ALA A 17 -15.29 16.22 3.72
C ALA A 17 -14.23 16.28 2.61
N ALA A 18 -13.95 15.16 1.95
CA ALA A 18 -13.01 15.11 0.83
C ALA A 18 -13.56 15.78 -0.45
N GLY A 19 -14.88 15.89 -0.59
CA GLY A 19 -15.51 16.44 -1.78
C GLY A 19 -15.05 15.74 -3.06
N ASP A 20 -14.57 16.53 -4.03
CA ASP A 20 -14.10 16.01 -5.33
C ASP A 20 -12.68 15.39 -5.27
N THR A 21 -12.02 15.38 -4.12
CA THR A 21 -10.67 14.82 -3.98
C THR A 21 -10.73 13.28 -4.03
N PRO A 22 -9.99 12.62 -4.97
CA PRO A 22 -9.97 11.18 -5.03
C PRO A 22 -9.41 10.55 -3.75
N VAL A 23 -10.18 9.65 -3.13
CA VAL A 23 -9.81 8.98 -1.87
C VAL A 23 -9.30 7.57 -2.14
N THR A 24 -8.20 7.20 -1.49
CA THR A 24 -7.68 5.83 -1.44
C THR A 24 -7.99 5.22 -0.08
N PHE A 25 -8.76 4.13 -0.04
CA PHE A 25 -8.93 3.34 1.17
C PHE A 25 -7.62 2.59 1.46
N HIS A 26 -7.10 2.74 2.66
CA HIS A 26 -5.77 2.24 2.99
C HIS A 26 -5.78 0.77 3.46
N ARG A 27 -4.63 0.27 3.92
CA ARG A 27 -4.41 -1.11 4.34
C ARG A 27 -5.24 -1.60 5.55
N ALA A 28 -6.14 -0.79 6.13
CA ALA A 28 -7.18 -1.33 7.01
C ALA A 28 -8.05 -2.36 6.29
N PHE A 29 -8.10 -2.32 4.95
CA PHE A 29 -8.71 -3.35 4.11
C PHE A 29 -8.16 -4.75 4.40
N ASP A 30 -6.86 -4.87 4.65
CA ASP A 30 -6.20 -6.15 4.91
C ASP A 30 -6.62 -6.81 6.25
N HIS A 31 -7.34 -6.07 7.10
CA HIS A 31 -7.87 -6.53 8.38
C HIS A 31 -9.39 -6.72 8.38
N THR A 32 -10.03 -6.61 7.23
CA THR A 32 -11.47 -6.86 7.13
C THR A 32 -11.79 -8.35 7.27
N SER A 33 -12.93 -8.66 7.88
CA SER A 33 -13.40 -10.06 8.07
C SER A 33 -13.88 -10.70 6.77
N ASP A 34 -14.36 -9.90 5.82
CA ASP A 34 -14.80 -10.31 4.48
C ASP A 34 -14.31 -9.29 3.45
N PRO A 35 -13.22 -9.60 2.72
CA PRO A 35 -12.64 -8.66 1.74
C PRO A 35 -13.56 -8.38 0.55
N PHE A 36 -14.45 -9.32 0.19
CA PHE A 36 -15.36 -9.09 -0.94
C PHE A 36 -16.52 -8.19 -0.55
N LYS A 37 -17.05 -8.35 0.67
CA LYS A 37 -18.02 -7.40 1.19
C LYS A 37 -17.41 -6.02 1.39
N ALA A 38 -16.20 -5.93 1.94
CA ALA A 38 -15.48 -4.67 2.11
C ALA A 38 -15.23 -3.97 0.77
N LEU A 39 -14.90 -4.72 -0.30
CA LEU A 39 -14.77 -4.18 -1.65
C LEU A 39 -16.06 -3.47 -2.09
N GLU A 40 -17.22 -4.12 -1.97
CA GLU A 40 -18.50 -3.53 -2.39
C GLU A 40 -18.88 -2.32 -1.51
N ASP A 41 -18.66 -2.38 -0.20
CA ASP A 41 -18.88 -1.28 0.74
C ASP A 41 -18.04 -0.05 0.32
N ILE A 42 -16.75 -0.23 0.02
CA ILE A 42 -15.82 0.84 -0.36
C ILE A 42 -16.15 1.41 -1.75
N ILE A 43 -16.58 0.57 -2.69
CA ILE A 43 -17.09 1.02 -3.99
C ILE A 43 -18.33 1.91 -3.80
N SER A 44 -19.28 1.49 -2.95
CA SER A 44 -20.50 2.26 -2.69
C SER A 44 -20.25 3.62 -2.06
N LEU A 45 -19.13 3.76 -1.32
CA LEU A 45 -18.66 5.02 -0.74
C LEU A 45 -18.03 5.97 -1.79
N GLY A 46 -17.73 5.48 -2.99
CA GLY A 46 -17.11 6.30 -4.04
C GLY A 46 -15.59 6.48 -3.90
N CYS A 47 -14.90 5.62 -3.16
CA CYS A 47 -13.44 5.63 -3.14
C CYS A 47 -12.86 5.33 -4.52
N ALA A 48 -11.76 6.00 -4.88
CA ALA A 48 -11.10 5.81 -6.17
C ALA A 48 -10.18 4.58 -6.20
N ARG A 49 -9.61 4.20 -5.05
CA ARG A 49 -8.62 3.12 -4.92
C ARG A 49 -8.75 2.37 -3.61
N ILE A 50 -8.28 1.13 -3.61
CA ILE A 50 -7.99 0.34 -2.40
C ILE A 50 -6.52 -0.03 -2.42
N LEU A 51 -5.76 0.40 -1.40
CA LEU A 51 -4.40 -0.04 -1.13
C LEU A 51 -4.46 -1.30 -0.27
N THR A 52 -3.96 -2.42 -0.80
CA THR A 52 -4.03 -3.72 -0.10
C THR A 52 -2.82 -4.61 -0.45
N SER A 53 -2.46 -5.50 0.44
CA SER A 53 -1.53 -6.59 0.19
C SER A 53 -2.24 -7.93 -0.11
N GLY A 54 -3.56 -7.91 -0.36
CA GLY A 54 -4.36 -9.12 -0.51
C GLY A 54 -4.51 -9.88 0.80
N CYS A 55 -4.67 -9.17 1.92
CA CYS A 55 -4.81 -9.72 3.28
C CYS A 55 -3.66 -10.68 3.68
N ARG A 56 -2.46 -10.40 3.17
CA ARG A 56 -1.23 -11.17 3.47
C ARG A 56 -0.11 -10.23 3.91
N PRO A 57 0.99 -10.77 4.50
CA PRO A 57 2.14 -9.95 4.90
C PRO A 57 2.72 -9.12 3.76
N THR A 58 2.74 -9.67 2.54
CA THR A 58 3.23 -8.96 1.34
C THR A 58 2.26 -9.09 0.17
N ALA A 59 2.32 -8.14 -0.78
CA ALA A 59 1.51 -8.15 -1.99
C ALA A 59 1.79 -9.38 -2.88
N LEU A 60 3.02 -9.90 -2.88
CA LEU A 60 3.35 -11.11 -3.62
C LEU A 60 2.66 -12.34 -3.04
N GLU A 61 2.67 -12.50 -1.71
CA GLU A 61 1.97 -13.59 -1.03
C GLU A 61 0.44 -13.49 -1.19
N GLY A 62 -0.08 -12.28 -1.30
CA GLY A 62 -1.51 -12.01 -1.50
C GLY A 62 -1.96 -11.96 -2.96
N ALA A 63 -1.08 -12.26 -3.93
CA ALA A 63 -1.35 -12.08 -5.35
C ALA A 63 -2.62 -12.82 -5.83
N GLY A 64 -2.94 -13.97 -5.25
CA GLY A 64 -4.17 -14.70 -5.57
C GLY A 64 -5.44 -13.91 -5.22
N LEU A 65 -5.55 -13.41 -3.99
CA LEU A 65 -6.70 -12.58 -3.60
C LEU A 65 -6.71 -11.23 -4.36
N LEU A 66 -5.54 -10.65 -4.63
CA LEU A 66 -5.44 -9.44 -5.46
C LEU A 66 -6.04 -9.65 -6.84
N ALA A 67 -5.80 -10.80 -7.48
CA ALA A 67 -6.38 -11.13 -8.80
C ALA A 67 -7.91 -11.24 -8.75
N GLU A 68 -8.44 -11.88 -7.70
CA GLU A 68 -9.89 -11.98 -7.49
C GLU A 68 -10.53 -10.60 -7.26
N LEU A 69 -9.88 -9.76 -6.45
CA LEU A 69 -10.33 -8.38 -6.19
C LEU A 69 -10.29 -7.53 -7.46
N VAL A 70 -9.21 -7.60 -8.26
CA VAL A 70 -9.11 -6.90 -9.55
C VAL A 70 -10.23 -7.33 -10.50
N THR A 71 -10.48 -8.64 -10.59
CA THR A 71 -11.56 -9.18 -11.43
C THR A 71 -12.93 -8.69 -10.96
N LYS A 72 -13.21 -8.76 -9.66
CA LYS A 72 -14.49 -8.32 -9.10
C LYS A 72 -14.67 -6.80 -9.18
N ALA A 73 -13.62 -6.03 -8.93
CA ALA A 73 -13.65 -4.57 -9.02
C ALA A 73 -14.01 -4.09 -10.43
N GLY A 74 -13.47 -4.73 -11.46
CA GLY A 74 -13.61 -4.28 -12.85
C GLY A 74 -13.11 -2.86 -13.00
N GLU A 75 -13.94 -2.00 -13.60
CA GLU A 75 -13.65 -0.56 -13.80
C GLU A 75 -14.21 0.32 -12.66
N ARG A 76 -14.82 -0.28 -11.61
CA ARG A 76 -15.53 0.48 -10.56
C ARG A 76 -14.59 1.11 -9.53
N ILE A 77 -13.44 0.50 -9.31
CA ILE A 77 -12.42 0.97 -8.35
C ILE A 77 -11.06 0.35 -8.70
N ILE A 78 -9.99 1.07 -8.42
CA ILE A 78 -8.63 0.57 -8.67
C ILE A 78 -8.14 -0.22 -7.45
N ILE A 79 -7.72 -1.47 -7.67
CA ILE A 79 -6.98 -2.26 -6.68
C ILE A 79 -5.50 -1.97 -6.86
N MET A 80 -4.88 -1.41 -5.83
CA MET A 80 -3.49 -0.97 -5.82
C MET A 80 -2.67 -1.83 -4.85
N PRO A 81 -1.93 -2.86 -5.34
CA PRO A 81 -1.06 -3.67 -4.50
C PRO A 81 0.00 -2.83 -3.80
N GLY A 82 0.18 -3.09 -2.51
CA GLY A 82 1.23 -2.48 -1.69
C GLY A 82 1.74 -3.40 -0.60
N CYS A 83 2.79 -3.02 0.06
CA CYS A 83 3.59 -3.80 0.99
C CYS A 83 4.53 -4.80 0.32
N GLY A 84 5.81 -4.55 0.45
CA GLY A 84 6.87 -5.39 -0.10
C GLY A 84 7.04 -5.31 -1.61
N VAL A 85 6.40 -4.36 -2.30
CA VAL A 85 6.59 -4.13 -3.74
C VAL A 85 7.95 -3.50 -3.98
N ARG A 86 8.74 -4.14 -4.86
CA ARG A 86 10.13 -3.77 -5.17
C ARG A 86 10.45 -4.08 -6.64
N GLU A 87 11.61 -3.60 -7.13
CA GLU A 87 12.10 -3.84 -8.50
C GLU A 87 12.19 -5.32 -8.91
N ASN A 88 12.44 -6.21 -7.94
CA ASN A 88 12.62 -7.64 -8.21
C ASN A 88 11.33 -8.46 -8.19
N ASN A 89 10.19 -7.87 -7.84
CA ASN A 89 8.92 -8.60 -7.75
C ASN A 89 7.71 -7.87 -8.36
N ILE A 90 7.81 -6.57 -8.68
CA ILE A 90 6.67 -5.80 -9.17
C ILE A 90 6.10 -6.37 -10.47
N ALA A 91 6.94 -6.84 -11.40
CA ALA A 91 6.47 -7.46 -12.65
C ALA A 91 5.71 -8.78 -12.38
N GLU A 92 6.17 -9.57 -11.42
CA GLU A 92 5.49 -10.80 -11.02
C GLU A 92 4.13 -10.50 -10.36
N ILE A 93 4.09 -9.53 -9.44
CA ILE A 93 2.84 -9.09 -8.81
C ILE A 93 1.86 -8.59 -9.88
N ALA A 94 2.32 -7.78 -10.84
CA ALA A 94 1.50 -7.29 -11.95
C ALA A 94 0.91 -8.44 -12.78
N ARG A 95 1.76 -9.39 -13.16
CA ARG A 95 1.34 -10.56 -13.96
C ARG A 95 0.33 -11.45 -13.23
N LEU A 96 0.55 -11.68 -11.93
CA LEU A 96 -0.30 -12.55 -11.13
C LEU A 96 -1.63 -11.90 -10.75
N SER A 97 -1.62 -10.60 -10.40
CA SER A 97 -2.81 -9.89 -9.92
C SER A 97 -3.61 -9.22 -11.02
N GLY A 98 -3.00 -8.90 -12.16
CA GLY A 98 -3.62 -8.06 -13.19
C GLY A 98 -3.74 -6.58 -12.80
N ALA A 99 -3.18 -6.16 -11.66
CA ALA A 99 -3.21 -4.78 -11.22
C ALA A 99 -2.37 -3.87 -12.12
N ARG A 100 -2.78 -2.60 -12.24
CA ARG A 100 -2.14 -1.59 -13.10
C ARG A 100 -1.52 -0.43 -12.32
N GLU A 101 -1.88 -0.25 -11.05
CA GLU A 101 -1.28 0.73 -10.14
C GLU A 101 -0.64 0.02 -8.96
N PHE A 102 0.50 0.52 -8.47
CA PHE A 102 1.28 -0.10 -7.39
C PHE A 102 1.74 0.95 -6.39
N HIS A 103 1.72 0.60 -5.11
CA HIS A 103 2.27 1.42 -4.04
C HIS A 103 3.59 0.85 -3.55
N PHE A 104 4.65 1.67 -3.56
CA PHE A 104 5.97 1.30 -3.04
C PHE A 104 6.72 2.52 -2.50
N SER A 105 7.66 2.30 -1.60
CA SER A 105 8.44 3.38 -0.97
C SER A 105 9.71 3.76 -1.73
N ALA A 106 10.29 2.82 -2.48
CA ALA A 106 11.57 3.00 -3.20
C ALA A 106 12.67 3.64 -2.33
N ARG A 107 12.72 3.25 -1.05
CA ARG A 107 13.68 3.78 -0.07
C ARG A 107 15.04 3.14 -0.21
N GLU A 108 16.06 3.92 0.12
CA GLU A 108 17.41 3.46 0.41
C GLU A 108 17.94 4.20 1.62
N SER A 109 18.82 3.53 2.38
CA SER A 109 19.43 4.14 3.55
C SER A 109 20.45 5.18 3.11
N ALA A 110 20.36 6.36 3.67
CA ALA A 110 21.33 7.45 3.49
C ALA A 110 21.95 7.77 4.85
N GLY A 111 23.25 8.04 4.83
CA GLY A 111 23.96 8.49 6.03
C GLY A 111 23.48 9.89 6.46
N SER A 112 23.54 10.13 7.76
CA SER A 112 23.27 11.46 8.33
C SER A 112 24.43 12.42 8.09
N ASN A 113 24.13 13.68 7.85
CA ASN A 113 25.10 14.76 7.84
C ASN A 113 25.54 15.24 9.26
N MET A 114 25.04 14.58 10.31
CA MET A 114 25.44 14.89 11.69
C MET A 114 26.91 14.59 11.90
N ILE A 115 27.67 15.62 12.32
CA ILE A 115 29.10 15.52 12.64
C ILE A 115 29.28 14.93 14.03
N PHE A 116 28.53 15.44 15.02
CA PHE A 116 28.54 14.87 16.36
C PHE A 116 27.67 13.61 16.40
N ARG A 117 28.22 12.52 16.97
CA ARG A 117 27.52 11.27 17.21
C ARG A 117 27.76 10.84 18.66
N ASN A 118 26.70 10.53 19.39
CA ASN A 118 26.83 9.99 20.75
C ASN A 118 26.89 8.45 20.67
N PRO A 119 28.03 7.82 20.97
CA PRO A 119 28.18 6.38 20.90
C PRO A 119 27.49 5.63 22.06
N GLU A 120 27.15 6.35 23.15
CA GLU A 120 26.53 5.78 24.34
C GLU A 120 25.01 5.61 24.23
N VAL A 121 24.40 6.17 23.17
CA VAL A 121 22.94 6.15 23.01
C VAL A 121 22.56 5.35 21.78
N THR A 122 21.76 4.30 22.00
CA THR A 122 21.02 3.58 20.98
C THR A 122 19.53 3.91 21.13
N MET A 123 18.86 4.31 20.04
CA MET A 123 17.44 4.67 20.06
C MET A 123 16.51 3.45 20.06
N GLY A 124 16.97 2.30 20.57
CA GLY A 124 16.20 1.07 20.70
C GLY A 124 15.96 0.31 19.38
N SER A 125 16.62 0.71 18.30
CA SER A 125 16.61 0.01 17.02
C SER A 125 17.96 -0.62 16.71
N GLU A 126 17.96 -1.78 16.04
CA GLU A 126 19.19 -2.32 15.45
C GLU A 126 19.61 -1.45 14.27
N GLY A 127 20.89 -1.07 14.20
CA GLY A 127 21.47 -0.28 13.12
C GLY A 127 21.97 1.10 13.53
N ASP A 128 22.41 1.90 12.56
CA ASP A 128 22.89 3.28 12.79
C ASP A 128 21.69 4.20 13.11
N PRO A 129 21.58 4.73 14.36
CA PRO A 129 20.48 5.62 14.75
C PRO A 129 20.47 6.95 13.98
N TYR A 130 21.54 7.26 13.26
CA TYR A 130 21.68 8.44 12.42
C TYR A 130 21.37 8.17 10.95
N ALA A 131 21.18 6.90 10.55
CA ALA A 131 20.76 6.59 9.19
C ALA A 131 19.30 7.03 8.98
N ILE A 132 19.01 7.55 7.78
CA ILE A 132 17.68 7.94 7.35
C ILE A 132 17.29 7.17 6.08
N ASP A 133 16.04 6.76 6.01
CA ASP A 133 15.50 6.17 4.79
C ASP A 133 14.94 7.27 3.88
N VAL A 134 15.47 7.36 2.67
CA VAL A 134 15.04 8.35 1.68
C VAL A 134 14.55 7.68 0.40
N THR A 135 13.46 8.18 -0.15
CA THR A 135 13.00 7.80 -1.49
C THR A 135 13.87 8.50 -2.52
N THR A 136 14.43 7.74 -3.47
CA THR A 136 15.30 8.30 -4.51
C THR A 136 14.74 8.08 -5.90
N ALA A 137 15.00 9.03 -6.82
CA ALA A 137 14.59 8.91 -8.21
C ALA A 137 15.17 7.65 -8.87
N ARG A 138 16.42 7.28 -8.51
CA ARG A 138 17.06 6.05 -8.97
C ARG A 138 16.27 4.80 -8.59
N ARG A 139 15.85 4.68 -7.33
CA ARG A 139 15.08 3.54 -6.83
C ARG A 139 13.67 3.50 -7.42
N VAL A 140 13.04 4.66 -7.60
CA VAL A 140 11.74 4.75 -8.28
C VAL A 140 11.87 4.26 -9.71
N ALA A 141 12.85 4.77 -10.47
CA ALA A 141 13.08 4.34 -11.85
C ALA A 141 13.37 2.83 -11.96
N ALA A 142 14.20 2.27 -11.07
CA ALA A 142 14.48 0.85 -11.03
C ALA A 142 13.23 0.00 -10.73
N THR A 143 12.37 0.48 -9.83
CA THR A 143 11.13 -0.24 -9.45
C THR A 143 10.12 -0.27 -10.60
N ILE A 144 9.97 0.80 -11.39
CA ILE A 144 9.00 0.82 -12.50
C ILE A 144 9.53 0.24 -13.81
N ALA A 145 10.85 0.11 -13.96
CA ALA A 145 11.47 -0.39 -15.20
C ALA A 145 10.94 -1.77 -15.65
N PRO A 146 10.70 -2.75 -14.74
CA PRO A 146 10.19 -4.06 -15.13
C PRO A 146 8.73 -4.08 -15.62
N LEU A 147 7.99 -2.97 -15.51
CA LEU A 147 6.60 -2.84 -15.98
C LEU A 147 6.49 -2.30 -17.42
N LYS A 148 7.59 -1.88 -18.01
CA LYS A 148 7.68 -1.37 -19.39
C LYS A 148 7.94 -2.50 -20.36
#